data_9abe56eccdfd70a362001d37c5fd19cd
#
_entry.id   9abe56eccdfd70a362001d37c5fd19cd
#
_cell.length_a   1.000
_cell.length_b   1.000
_cell.length_c   1.000
_cell.angle_alpha   90.00
_cell.angle_beta   90.00
_cell.angle_gamma   90.00
#
_symmetry.space_group_name_H-M   'P 1'
#
loop_
_entity.id
_entity.type
_entity.pdbx_description
1 polymer ?
#
loop_
_entity_poly.entity_id
_entity_poly.type
_entity_poly.pdbx_seq_one_letter_code
_entity_poly.pdbx_strand_id
1 'polypeptide(L)'
;LPLQDGFDNAGLQIGLTEAEATGALLCLDVTEAVLDEAIALGYNLVISHHPLIFKGYKSITGRDYVEHCIMKAIKNDIVIYSAHTNLDNAPGGVNFKIAEKIGLSNVRVLEAKENTLVKLVTFVPTAQAEDVRKALFAAGCGCIGNYDACSYNIEGEGTFCAQEGSHPFCGSIGELHTEKEVRIETVLPAYKKSEVIKALLSAHPYEEPAFDLYPLQNSWTQAGAGVIGELETPETELEFLKRIKKTLSLIHI
;
A
#
# COMPACT_ATOMS: atom_id res chain seq x y z
N LEU A 1 -8.19 1.44 2.79
CA LEU A 1 -7.01 1.34 1.94
C LEU A 1 -5.75 1.06 2.77
N PRO A 2 -4.72 0.46 2.16
CA PRO A 2 -3.41 0.36 2.80
C PRO A 2 -2.90 1.73 3.23
N LEU A 3 -2.30 1.80 4.43
CA LEU A 3 -1.68 2.98 5.02
C LEU A 3 -2.62 4.14 5.38
N GLN A 4 -3.90 4.08 5.07
CA GLN A 4 -4.84 5.13 5.55
C GLN A 4 -4.93 5.11 7.07
N ASP A 5 -5.24 6.26 7.67
CA ASP A 5 -5.50 6.38 9.10
C ASP A 5 -6.91 5.87 9.46
N GLY A 6 -7.09 5.42 10.70
CA GLY A 6 -8.33 4.77 11.12
C GLY A 6 -9.60 5.64 11.07
N PHE A 7 -9.44 6.96 11.04
CA PHE A 7 -10.54 7.92 10.93
C PHE A 7 -10.91 8.29 9.48
N ASP A 8 -10.06 7.88 8.51
CA ASP A 8 -10.11 8.33 7.12
C ASP A 8 -11.05 7.48 6.26
N ASN A 9 -11.49 8.07 5.14
CA ASN A 9 -12.28 7.44 4.09
C ASN A 9 -11.62 7.63 2.72
N ALA A 10 -10.33 7.30 2.59
CA ALA A 10 -9.63 7.32 1.30
C ALA A 10 -10.11 6.20 0.37
N GLY A 11 -9.88 6.35 -0.92
CA GLY A 11 -10.18 5.34 -1.94
C GLY A 11 -11.32 5.70 -2.86
N LEU A 12 -11.97 4.67 -3.43
CA LEU A 12 -13.09 4.84 -4.33
C LEU A 12 -14.28 5.42 -3.57
N GLN A 13 -14.70 6.61 -3.97
CA GLN A 13 -15.81 7.34 -3.36
C GLN A 13 -17.12 7.11 -4.13
N ILE A 14 -17.05 7.16 -5.45
CA ILE A 14 -18.19 7.05 -6.36
C ILE A 14 -17.73 6.31 -7.62
N GLY A 15 -18.61 5.52 -8.20
CA GLY A 15 -18.43 4.83 -9.47
C GLY A 15 -18.12 3.35 -9.35
N LEU A 16 -17.94 2.69 -10.49
CA LEU A 16 -17.69 1.26 -10.60
C LEU A 16 -16.18 0.98 -10.70
N THR A 17 -15.73 -0.07 -10.03
CA THR A 17 -14.32 -0.49 -10.02
C THR A 17 -13.82 -0.98 -11.37
N GLU A 18 -14.73 -1.49 -12.20
CA GLU A 18 -14.48 -2.01 -13.55
C GLU A 18 -14.62 -0.95 -14.66
N ALA A 19 -14.91 0.30 -14.32
CA ALA A 19 -15.04 1.36 -15.32
C ALA A 19 -13.70 1.64 -16.01
N GLU A 20 -13.71 1.67 -17.34
CA GLU A 20 -12.54 2.08 -18.13
C GLU A 20 -12.36 3.60 -18.05
N ALA A 21 -11.16 4.07 -17.70
CA ALA A 21 -10.86 5.49 -17.63
C ALA A 21 -10.57 6.06 -19.02
N THR A 22 -11.34 7.07 -19.42
CA THR A 22 -11.13 7.82 -20.69
C THR A 22 -10.11 8.95 -20.53
N GLY A 23 -9.96 9.48 -19.30
CA GLY A 23 -9.03 10.51 -18.91
C GLY A 23 -9.22 10.80 -17.43
N ALA A 24 -8.24 11.46 -16.81
CA ALA A 24 -8.26 11.76 -15.38
C ALA A 24 -8.05 13.25 -15.12
N LEU A 25 -8.87 13.83 -14.24
CA LEU A 25 -8.71 15.16 -13.68
C LEU A 25 -8.20 15.05 -12.25
N LEU A 26 -7.13 15.78 -11.91
CA LEU A 26 -6.59 15.80 -10.55
C LEU A 26 -7.00 17.11 -9.86
N CYS A 27 -7.44 17.01 -8.60
CA CYS A 27 -7.82 18.17 -7.81
C CYS A 27 -7.49 17.96 -6.32
N LEU A 28 -7.54 19.05 -5.56
CA LEU A 28 -7.44 18.97 -4.10
C LEU A 28 -8.81 18.59 -3.52
N ASP A 29 -9.84 19.33 -3.89
CA ASP A 29 -11.22 19.13 -3.46
C ASP A 29 -12.12 18.88 -4.67
N VAL A 30 -13.08 17.96 -4.53
CA VAL A 30 -14.13 17.74 -5.52
C VAL A 30 -15.22 18.80 -5.34
N THR A 31 -15.43 19.61 -6.37
CA THR A 31 -16.50 20.61 -6.43
C THR A 31 -17.37 20.39 -7.67
N GLU A 32 -18.55 21.01 -7.74
CA GLU A 32 -19.37 20.94 -8.94
C GLU A 32 -18.65 21.48 -10.16
N ALA A 33 -17.82 22.55 -10.01
CA ALA A 33 -17.02 23.12 -11.10
C ALA A 33 -15.96 22.15 -11.62
N VAL A 34 -15.30 21.39 -10.74
CA VAL A 34 -14.35 20.33 -11.13
C VAL A 34 -15.05 19.23 -11.92
N LEU A 35 -16.25 18.84 -11.51
CA LEU A 35 -17.03 17.84 -12.25
C LEU A 35 -17.51 18.38 -13.61
N ASP A 36 -17.91 19.66 -13.69
CA ASP A 36 -18.28 20.29 -14.95
C ASP A 36 -17.09 20.36 -15.93
N GLU A 37 -15.88 20.62 -15.41
CA GLU A 37 -14.64 20.57 -16.20
C GLU A 37 -14.34 19.15 -16.70
N ALA A 38 -14.46 18.13 -15.84
CA ALA A 38 -14.26 16.74 -16.23
C ALA A 38 -15.24 16.32 -17.34
N ILE A 39 -16.53 16.71 -17.23
CA ILE A 39 -17.56 16.47 -18.23
C ILE A 39 -17.20 17.17 -19.57
N ALA A 40 -16.81 18.43 -19.50
CA ALA A 40 -16.44 19.20 -20.69
C ALA A 40 -15.22 18.64 -21.42
N LEU A 41 -14.28 18.04 -20.69
CA LEU A 41 -13.09 17.36 -21.24
C LEU A 41 -13.37 15.92 -21.71
N GLY A 42 -14.53 15.34 -21.41
CA GLY A 42 -14.83 13.95 -21.65
C GLY A 42 -14.08 12.98 -20.76
N TYR A 43 -13.63 13.42 -19.60
CA TYR A 43 -12.93 12.61 -18.61
C TYR A 43 -13.92 12.04 -17.60
N ASN A 44 -13.79 10.75 -17.33
CA ASN A 44 -14.67 10.03 -16.40
C ASN A 44 -13.99 9.59 -15.10
N LEU A 45 -12.75 10.03 -14.84
CA LEU A 45 -12.07 9.79 -13.58
C LEU A 45 -11.64 11.11 -12.94
N VAL A 46 -12.03 11.33 -11.70
CA VAL A 46 -11.56 12.44 -10.88
C VAL A 46 -10.76 11.86 -9.70
N ILE A 47 -9.52 12.27 -9.56
CA ILE A 47 -8.66 11.90 -8.45
C ILE A 47 -8.47 13.12 -7.56
N SER A 48 -9.03 13.08 -6.36
CA SER A 48 -8.89 14.15 -5.36
C SER A 48 -7.92 13.77 -4.25
N HIS A 49 -7.38 14.77 -3.56
CA HIS A 49 -6.71 14.54 -2.28
C HIS A 49 -7.74 14.35 -1.17
N HIS A 50 -8.58 15.33 -0.93
CA HIS A 50 -9.60 15.24 0.10
C HIS A 50 -10.77 14.35 -0.32
N PRO A 51 -11.25 13.42 0.56
CA PRO A 51 -12.43 12.63 0.29
C PRO A 51 -13.69 13.50 0.16
N LEU A 52 -14.41 13.35 -0.94
CA LEU A 52 -15.72 13.99 -1.11
C LEU A 52 -16.70 13.51 -0.04
N ILE A 53 -16.70 12.20 0.23
CA ILE A 53 -17.56 11.56 1.22
C ILE A 53 -16.70 11.22 2.45
N PHE A 54 -16.60 12.14 3.41
CA PHE A 54 -15.85 11.87 4.65
C PHE A 54 -16.69 11.12 5.69
N LYS A 55 -17.99 11.38 5.72
CA LYS A 55 -18.96 10.69 6.60
C LYS A 55 -20.05 10.04 5.76
N GLY A 56 -20.50 8.85 6.19
CA GLY A 56 -21.57 8.13 5.48
C GLY A 56 -22.90 8.90 5.42
N TYR A 57 -23.54 8.88 4.25
CA TYR A 57 -24.85 9.49 4.01
C TYR A 57 -25.96 8.45 4.20
N LYS A 58 -27.03 8.83 4.91
CA LYS A 58 -28.24 8.01 5.06
C LYS A 58 -29.24 8.24 3.91
N SER A 59 -29.14 9.36 3.22
CA SER A 59 -29.98 9.71 2.06
C SER A 59 -29.22 10.73 1.20
N ILE A 60 -29.49 10.75 -0.10
CA ILE A 60 -28.92 11.70 -1.05
C ILE A 60 -30.11 12.41 -1.71
N THR A 61 -30.32 13.68 -1.36
CA THR A 61 -31.51 14.45 -1.74
C THR A 61 -31.18 15.86 -2.26
N GLY A 62 -29.87 16.19 -2.39
CA GLY A 62 -29.41 17.49 -2.87
C GLY A 62 -29.50 18.61 -1.81
N ARG A 63 -29.22 18.28 -0.54
CA ARG A 63 -29.27 19.27 0.57
C ARG A 63 -28.01 20.13 0.66
N ASP A 64 -26.89 19.61 0.19
CA ASP A 64 -25.60 20.27 0.26
C ASP A 64 -24.78 20.03 -1.02
N TYR A 65 -23.62 20.71 -1.12
CA TYR A 65 -22.76 20.61 -2.31
C TYR A 65 -22.22 19.20 -2.50
N VAL A 66 -21.98 18.44 -1.44
CA VAL A 66 -21.47 17.07 -1.52
C VAL A 66 -22.52 16.16 -2.17
N GLU A 67 -23.79 16.25 -1.71
CA GLU A 67 -24.89 15.50 -2.33
C GLU A 67 -25.08 15.90 -3.81
N HIS A 68 -24.92 17.19 -4.15
CA HIS A 68 -24.96 17.65 -5.55
C HIS A 68 -23.81 17.06 -6.37
N CYS A 69 -22.57 17.04 -5.85
CA CYS A 69 -21.43 16.41 -6.51
C CYS A 69 -21.67 14.90 -6.70
N ILE A 70 -22.18 14.18 -5.67
CA ILE A 70 -22.51 12.76 -5.75
C ILE A 70 -23.52 12.52 -6.89
N MET A 71 -24.61 13.27 -6.91
CA MET A 71 -25.66 13.13 -7.94
C MET A 71 -25.13 13.46 -9.34
N LYS A 72 -24.30 14.50 -9.46
CA LYS A 72 -23.70 14.89 -10.74
C LYS A 72 -22.73 13.83 -11.26
N ALA A 73 -21.86 13.31 -10.39
CA ALA A 73 -20.90 12.28 -10.75
C ALA A 73 -21.60 10.99 -11.22
N ILE A 74 -22.62 10.52 -10.48
CA ILE A 74 -23.41 9.32 -10.85
C ILE A 74 -24.14 9.50 -12.18
N LYS A 75 -24.76 10.67 -12.41
CA LYS A 75 -25.50 10.95 -13.65
C LYS A 75 -24.63 11.04 -14.90
N ASN A 76 -23.33 11.29 -14.74
CA ASN A 76 -22.37 11.44 -15.83
C ASN A 76 -21.31 10.34 -15.87
N ASP A 77 -21.55 9.23 -15.16
CA ASP A 77 -20.66 8.06 -15.09
C ASP A 77 -19.21 8.42 -14.69
N ILE A 78 -19.05 9.42 -13.81
CA ILE A 78 -17.75 9.86 -13.30
C ILE A 78 -17.38 9.04 -12.08
N VAL A 79 -16.21 8.44 -12.12
CA VAL A 79 -15.56 7.75 -11.00
C VAL A 79 -14.78 8.79 -10.18
N ILE A 80 -14.98 8.80 -8.86
CA ILE A 80 -14.24 9.65 -7.93
C ILE A 80 -13.41 8.76 -7.00
N TYR A 81 -12.10 8.98 -7.02
CA TYR A 81 -11.15 8.34 -6.14
C TYR A 81 -10.39 9.38 -5.31
N SER A 82 -10.29 9.17 -4.00
CA SER A 82 -9.57 10.08 -3.11
C SER A 82 -8.30 9.44 -2.57
N ALA A 83 -7.16 10.07 -2.85
CA ALA A 83 -5.84 9.69 -2.35
C ALA A 83 -5.47 10.64 -1.19
N HIS A 84 -5.88 10.29 0.03
CA HIS A 84 -5.77 11.11 1.24
C HIS A 84 -4.65 10.60 2.16
N THR A 85 -4.94 10.26 3.41
CA THR A 85 -3.91 9.84 4.38
C THR A 85 -3.14 8.58 3.94
N ASN A 86 -3.72 7.74 3.10
CA ASN A 86 -3.01 6.62 2.49
C ASN A 86 -1.84 7.06 1.59
N LEU A 87 -1.96 8.22 0.92
CA LEU A 87 -0.90 8.81 0.10
C LEU A 87 0.07 9.65 0.96
N ASP A 88 -0.44 10.32 2.01
CA ASP A 88 0.41 11.04 2.97
C ASP A 88 1.38 10.10 3.67
N ASN A 89 0.89 8.92 4.09
CA ASN A 89 1.67 7.92 4.80
C ASN A 89 2.55 7.05 3.91
N ALA A 90 2.39 7.14 2.58
CA ALA A 90 3.10 6.27 1.64
C ALA A 90 4.59 6.65 1.50
N PRO A 91 5.49 5.66 1.32
CA PRO A 91 6.86 5.93 0.89
C PRO A 91 6.86 6.74 -0.41
N GLY A 92 7.60 7.86 -0.43
CA GLY A 92 7.63 8.76 -1.59
C GLY A 92 6.32 9.53 -1.87
N GLY A 93 5.36 9.50 -0.96
CA GLY A 93 4.07 10.19 -1.05
C GLY A 93 4.17 11.72 -0.89
N VAL A 94 3.03 12.35 -0.57
CA VAL A 94 2.88 13.82 -0.53
C VAL A 94 3.93 14.49 0.36
N ASN A 95 4.16 13.96 1.57
CA ASN A 95 5.11 14.54 2.51
C ASN A 95 6.54 14.57 1.95
N PHE A 96 6.97 13.51 1.27
CA PHE A 96 8.28 13.45 0.62
C PHE A 96 8.38 14.43 -0.55
N LYS A 97 7.29 14.60 -1.33
CA LYS A 97 7.26 15.58 -2.42
C LYS A 97 7.28 17.02 -1.92
N ILE A 98 6.64 17.29 -0.79
CA ILE A 98 6.75 18.61 -0.13
C ILE A 98 8.19 18.83 0.34
N ALA A 99 8.81 17.87 1.04
CA ALA A 99 10.19 17.97 1.48
C ALA A 99 11.17 18.24 0.32
N GLU A 100 11.02 17.51 -0.79
CA GLU A 100 11.79 17.72 -2.01
C GLU A 100 11.62 19.17 -2.55
N LYS A 101 10.37 19.63 -2.66
CA LYS A 101 10.07 20.99 -3.16
C LYS A 101 10.63 22.10 -2.28
N ILE A 102 10.64 21.93 -0.96
CA ILE A 102 11.21 22.89 -0.02
C ILE A 102 12.71 22.69 0.23
N GLY A 103 13.35 21.74 -0.45
CA GLY A 103 14.79 21.54 -0.43
C GLY A 103 15.32 20.95 0.87
N LEU A 104 14.60 20.01 1.51
CA LEU A 104 15.11 19.30 2.68
C LEU A 104 16.06 18.18 2.26
N SER A 105 17.16 18.03 2.98
CA SER A 105 18.09 16.90 2.95
C SER A 105 17.85 15.96 4.14
N ASN A 106 18.45 14.77 4.13
CA ASN A 106 18.35 13.77 5.22
C ASN A 106 16.90 13.49 5.65
N VAL A 107 15.98 13.42 4.65
CA VAL A 107 14.55 13.28 4.89
C VAL A 107 14.23 11.88 5.41
N ARG A 108 13.51 11.81 6.52
CA ARG A 108 12.98 10.56 7.12
C ARG A 108 11.55 10.77 7.59
N VAL A 109 10.82 9.68 7.74
CA VAL A 109 9.45 9.71 8.29
C VAL A 109 9.49 10.24 9.73
N LEU A 110 8.57 11.14 10.06
CA LEU A 110 8.46 11.74 11.39
C LEU A 110 7.83 10.77 12.38
N GLU A 111 6.70 10.17 12.03
CA GLU A 111 5.97 9.19 12.84
C GLU A 111 5.75 7.91 12.01
N ALA A 112 6.61 6.92 12.25
CA ALA A 112 6.57 5.66 11.51
C ALA A 112 5.33 4.83 11.83
N LYS A 113 4.79 4.12 10.84
CA LYS A 113 3.66 3.19 11.04
C LYS A 113 4.11 1.99 11.87
N GLU A 114 3.35 1.72 12.94
CA GLU A 114 3.51 0.55 13.80
C GLU A 114 2.53 -0.57 13.42
N ASN A 115 2.87 -1.81 13.81
CA ASN A 115 2.02 -2.98 13.62
C ASN A 115 1.59 -3.22 12.16
N THR A 116 2.41 -2.77 11.21
CA THR A 116 2.15 -2.87 9.77
C THR A 116 3.09 -3.84 9.05
N LEU A 117 3.99 -4.48 9.78
CA LEU A 117 4.90 -5.49 9.26
C LEU A 117 4.52 -6.89 9.73
N VAL A 118 4.76 -7.86 8.87
CA VAL A 118 4.54 -9.29 9.13
C VAL A 118 5.79 -10.05 8.73
N LYS A 119 6.20 -11.05 9.52
CA LYS A 119 7.17 -12.05 9.13
C LYS A 119 6.44 -13.24 8.53
N LEU A 120 6.81 -13.63 7.32
CA LEU A 120 6.45 -14.90 6.72
C LEU A 120 7.57 -15.92 7.00
N VAL A 121 7.17 -17.11 7.42
CA VAL A 121 8.04 -18.28 7.52
C VAL A 121 7.41 -19.37 6.67
N THR A 122 8.22 -20.09 5.86
CA THR A 122 7.78 -21.24 5.09
C THR A 122 8.91 -22.26 4.98
N PHE A 123 8.57 -23.49 4.62
CA PHE A 123 9.50 -24.62 4.57
C PHE A 123 9.43 -25.23 3.17
N VAL A 124 10.53 -25.20 2.44
CA VAL A 124 10.54 -25.51 1.01
C VAL A 124 11.61 -26.57 0.74
N PRO A 125 11.33 -27.62 -0.06
CA PRO A 125 12.36 -28.56 -0.48
C PRO A 125 13.57 -27.83 -1.05
N THR A 126 14.77 -28.27 -0.68
CA THR A 126 16.01 -27.51 -0.97
C THR A 126 16.18 -27.16 -2.44
N ALA A 127 15.77 -28.03 -3.36
CA ALA A 127 15.88 -27.81 -4.79
C ALA A 127 14.97 -26.70 -5.32
N GLN A 128 13.82 -26.41 -4.66
CA GLN A 128 12.84 -25.42 -5.07
C GLN A 128 12.93 -24.11 -4.26
N ALA A 129 13.77 -24.06 -3.22
CA ALA A 129 13.86 -22.93 -2.30
C ALA A 129 14.19 -21.59 -3.00
N GLU A 130 15.04 -21.61 -4.03
CA GLU A 130 15.42 -20.40 -4.80
C GLU A 130 14.24 -19.82 -5.58
N ASP A 131 13.46 -20.67 -6.24
CA ASP A 131 12.31 -20.22 -7.05
C ASP A 131 11.18 -19.68 -6.19
N VAL A 132 10.88 -20.34 -5.06
CA VAL A 132 9.90 -19.84 -4.09
C VAL A 132 10.35 -18.50 -3.51
N ARG A 133 11.63 -18.37 -3.14
CA ARG A 133 12.18 -17.12 -2.62
C ARG A 133 12.07 -15.97 -3.62
N LYS A 134 12.38 -16.20 -4.90
CA LYS A 134 12.20 -15.21 -5.98
C LYS A 134 10.74 -14.78 -6.14
N ALA A 135 9.80 -15.73 -6.07
CA ALA A 135 8.38 -15.43 -6.16
C ALA A 135 7.90 -14.57 -4.98
N LEU A 136 8.38 -14.85 -3.76
CA LEU A 136 8.09 -14.05 -2.57
C LEU A 136 8.63 -12.62 -2.69
N PHE A 137 9.86 -12.44 -3.18
CA PHE A 137 10.44 -11.11 -3.39
C PHE A 137 9.70 -10.33 -4.47
N ALA A 138 9.34 -10.98 -5.58
CA ALA A 138 8.54 -10.37 -6.65
C ALA A 138 7.15 -9.90 -6.14
N ALA A 139 6.57 -10.61 -5.16
CA ALA A 139 5.32 -10.22 -4.52
C ALA A 139 5.50 -9.11 -3.46
N GLY A 140 6.73 -8.71 -3.15
CA GLY A 140 7.08 -7.57 -2.29
C GLY A 140 7.48 -7.93 -0.87
N CYS A 141 8.01 -9.13 -0.66
CA CYS A 141 8.74 -9.48 0.56
C CYS A 141 10.18 -8.96 0.53
N GLY A 142 10.80 -8.85 1.71
CA GLY A 142 12.24 -8.70 1.84
C GLY A 142 12.77 -7.28 1.80
N CYS A 143 11.93 -6.24 1.86
CA CYS A 143 12.39 -4.87 1.92
C CYS A 143 12.64 -4.45 3.38
N ILE A 144 13.87 -4.09 3.73
CA ILE A 144 14.27 -3.59 5.05
C ILE A 144 15.14 -2.33 4.85
N GLY A 145 14.57 -1.16 5.10
CA GLY A 145 15.25 0.11 4.83
C GLY A 145 15.65 0.22 3.37
N ASN A 146 16.94 0.42 3.11
CA ASN A 146 17.50 0.51 1.76
C ASN A 146 17.97 -0.85 1.19
N TYR A 147 17.62 -1.95 1.84
CA TYR A 147 17.96 -3.30 1.38
C TYR A 147 16.73 -4.01 0.84
N ASP A 148 16.90 -4.69 -0.27
CA ASP A 148 15.88 -5.54 -0.88
C ASP A 148 16.30 -7.02 -0.86
N ALA A 149 15.36 -7.90 -1.17
CA ALA A 149 15.58 -9.35 -1.19
C ALA A 149 16.14 -9.93 0.13
N CYS A 150 15.78 -9.34 1.26
CA CYS A 150 16.19 -9.80 2.57
C CYS A 150 15.43 -11.06 2.98
N SER A 151 16.16 -12.13 3.23
CA SER A 151 15.63 -13.35 3.86
C SER A 151 16.66 -13.97 4.77
N TYR A 152 16.20 -14.76 5.73
CA TYR A 152 17.06 -15.64 6.50
C TYR A 152 16.69 -17.09 6.18
N ASN A 153 17.69 -17.92 5.87
CA ASN A 153 17.48 -19.28 5.40
C ASN A 153 18.20 -20.25 6.31
N ILE A 154 17.50 -21.32 6.72
CA ILE A 154 18.04 -22.37 7.59
C ILE A 154 17.75 -23.71 6.93
N GLU A 155 18.78 -24.52 6.70
CA GLU A 155 18.63 -25.90 6.25
C GLU A 155 18.14 -26.77 7.40
N GLY A 156 17.22 -27.66 7.11
CA GLY A 156 16.62 -28.57 8.09
C GLY A 156 15.92 -29.74 7.42
N GLU A 157 15.14 -30.44 8.21
CA GLU A 157 14.34 -31.58 7.77
C GLU A 157 12.89 -31.38 8.23
N GLY A 158 11.95 -31.48 7.29
CA GLY A 158 10.52 -31.54 7.54
C GLY A 158 10.03 -32.99 7.53
N THR A 159 9.00 -33.27 8.31
CA THR A 159 8.36 -34.59 8.30
C THR A 159 6.88 -34.49 8.09
N PHE A 160 6.32 -35.38 7.29
CA PHE A 160 4.87 -35.51 7.08
C PHE A 160 4.49 -36.94 6.73
N CYS A 161 3.21 -37.26 6.89
CA CYS A 161 2.62 -38.51 6.43
C CYS A 161 1.40 -38.19 5.57
N ALA A 162 1.51 -38.39 4.29
CA ALA A 162 0.41 -38.15 3.34
C ALA A 162 -0.75 -39.09 3.62
N GLN A 163 -1.99 -38.57 3.65
CA GLN A 163 -3.19 -39.36 3.89
C GLN A 163 -3.90 -39.70 2.57
N GLU A 164 -4.86 -40.65 2.62
CA GLU A 164 -5.67 -41.01 1.47
C GLU A 164 -6.42 -39.79 0.93
N GLY A 165 -6.36 -39.58 -0.39
CA GLY A 165 -6.94 -38.42 -1.07
C GLY A 165 -5.98 -37.25 -1.31
N SER A 166 -4.75 -37.28 -0.74
CA SER A 166 -3.70 -36.29 -1.05
C SER A 166 -2.88 -36.71 -2.29
N HIS A 167 -2.19 -35.72 -2.88
CA HIS A 167 -1.27 -35.91 -4.02
C HIS A 167 0.11 -35.35 -3.64
N PRO A 168 0.88 -36.07 -2.78
CA PRO A 168 2.13 -35.54 -2.27
C PRO A 168 3.17 -35.36 -3.38
N PHE A 169 3.89 -34.24 -3.36
CA PHE A 169 5.01 -33.98 -4.26
C PHE A 169 6.16 -34.98 -4.08
N CYS A 170 6.39 -35.43 -2.84
CA CYS A 170 7.36 -36.47 -2.46
C CYS A 170 6.79 -37.35 -1.35
N GLY A 171 7.39 -38.50 -1.12
CA GLY A 171 6.88 -39.50 -0.16
C GLY A 171 5.73 -40.37 -0.69
N SER A 172 5.18 -41.24 0.16
CA SER A 172 4.09 -42.15 -0.17
C SER A 172 2.93 -42.01 0.82
N ILE A 173 1.71 -42.32 0.37
CA ILE A 173 0.52 -42.30 1.22
C ILE A 173 0.66 -43.34 2.36
N GLY A 174 0.38 -42.93 3.59
CA GLY A 174 0.40 -43.75 4.79
C GLY A 174 1.80 -44.00 5.37
N GLU A 175 2.85 -43.47 4.79
CA GLU A 175 4.23 -43.57 5.25
C GLU A 175 4.76 -42.24 5.79
N LEU A 176 5.50 -42.29 6.91
CA LEU A 176 6.21 -41.13 7.42
C LEU A 176 7.38 -40.81 6.49
N HIS A 177 7.33 -39.64 5.84
CA HIS A 177 8.39 -39.14 4.98
C HIS A 177 9.20 -38.06 5.71
N THR A 178 10.50 -38.00 5.45
CA THR A 178 11.41 -36.95 5.88
C THR A 178 12.01 -36.31 4.65
N GLU A 179 11.81 -34.99 4.49
CA GLU A 179 12.33 -34.23 3.35
C GLU A 179 13.36 -33.17 3.81
N LYS A 180 14.42 -33.00 3.02
CA LYS A 180 15.37 -31.90 3.24
C LYS A 180 14.78 -30.58 2.78
N GLU A 181 14.60 -29.67 3.70
CA GLU A 181 13.94 -28.40 3.45
C GLU A 181 14.80 -27.22 3.89
N VAL A 182 14.53 -26.07 3.26
CA VAL A 182 15.03 -24.77 3.69
C VAL A 182 13.87 -24.03 4.35
N ARG A 183 14.03 -23.69 5.62
CA ARG A 183 13.18 -22.70 6.29
C ARG A 183 13.54 -21.32 5.79
N ILE A 184 12.62 -20.65 5.13
CA ILE A 184 12.76 -19.28 4.61
C ILE A 184 11.98 -18.33 5.51
N GLU A 185 12.67 -17.32 6.07
CA GLU A 185 12.05 -16.24 6.83
C GLU A 185 12.23 -14.93 6.07
N THR A 186 11.16 -14.17 5.87
CA THR A 186 11.20 -12.85 5.24
C THR A 186 10.14 -11.92 5.82
N VAL A 187 10.28 -10.61 5.58
CA VAL A 187 9.38 -9.58 6.10
C VAL A 187 8.58 -8.99 4.95
N LEU A 188 7.32 -8.65 5.22
CA LEU A 188 6.43 -7.99 4.26
C LEU A 188 5.53 -6.96 4.96
N PRO A 189 5.09 -5.91 4.23
CA PRO A 189 4.01 -5.05 4.70
C PRO A 189 2.70 -5.83 4.81
N ALA A 190 1.97 -5.65 5.91
CA ALA A 190 0.75 -6.42 6.21
C ALA A 190 -0.32 -6.34 5.09
N TYR A 191 -0.40 -5.23 4.38
CA TYR A 191 -1.36 -5.06 3.27
C TYR A 191 -1.03 -5.93 2.04
N LYS A 192 0.22 -6.40 1.89
CA LYS A 192 0.62 -7.31 0.81
C LYS A 192 0.40 -8.79 1.14
N LYS A 193 -0.11 -9.10 2.34
CA LYS A 193 -0.28 -10.47 2.81
C LYS A 193 -0.98 -11.38 1.81
N SER A 194 -2.11 -10.96 1.26
CA SER A 194 -2.90 -11.78 0.33
C SER A 194 -2.16 -12.06 -0.98
N GLU A 195 -1.46 -11.06 -1.52
CA GLU A 195 -0.65 -11.19 -2.74
C GLU A 195 0.53 -12.13 -2.52
N VAL A 196 1.23 -11.95 -1.40
CA VAL A 196 2.38 -12.79 -1.02
C VAL A 196 1.97 -14.24 -0.79
N ILE A 197 0.86 -14.50 -0.08
CA ILE A 197 0.35 -15.87 0.12
C ILE A 197 -0.01 -16.50 -1.23
N LYS A 198 -0.66 -15.76 -2.13
CA LYS A 198 -0.98 -16.26 -3.47
C LYS A 198 0.29 -16.63 -4.25
N ALA A 199 1.33 -15.80 -4.18
CA ALA A 199 2.63 -16.08 -4.82
C ALA A 199 3.31 -17.31 -4.21
N LEU A 200 3.28 -17.45 -2.87
CA LEU A 200 3.79 -18.63 -2.17
C LEU A 200 3.09 -19.90 -2.66
N LEU A 201 1.76 -19.94 -2.60
CA LEU A 201 0.97 -21.11 -2.98
C LEU A 201 1.14 -21.49 -4.45
N SER A 202 1.40 -20.51 -5.32
CA SER A 202 1.62 -20.76 -6.76
C SER A 202 3.02 -21.26 -7.06
N ALA A 203 4.02 -20.89 -6.28
CA ALA A 203 5.42 -21.25 -6.52
C ALA A 203 5.88 -22.48 -5.72
N HIS A 204 5.19 -22.80 -4.63
CA HIS A 204 5.55 -23.92 -3.78
C HIS A 204 5.20 -25.27 -4.43
N PRO A 205 6.07 -26.28 -4.37
CA PRO A 205 5.82 -27.58 -5.02
C PRO A 205 4.77 -28.43 -4.28
N TYR A 206 4.53 -28.17 -2.99
CA TYR A 206 3.54 -28.90 -2.21
C TYR A 206 2.12 -28.41 -2.50
N GLU A 207 1.14 -29.29 -2.53
CA GLU A 207 -0.28 -28.91 -2.68
C GLU A 207 -0.78 -28.12 -1.45
N GLU A 208 -0.27 -28.44 -0.27
CA GLU A 208 -0.57 -27.74 0.99
C GLU A 208 0.74 -27.35 1.71
N PRO A 209 1.38 -26.25 1.31
CA PRO A 209 2.63 -25.83 1.95
C PRO A 209 2.39 -25.27 3.36
N ALA A 210 3.26 -25.66 4.28
CA ALA A 210 3.28 -25.07 5.61
C ALA A 210 3.87 -23.66 5.59
N PHE A 211 3.17 -22.72 6.18
CA PHE A 211 3.68 -21.36 6.40
C PHE A 211 3.05 -20.71 7.63
N ASP A 212 3.81 -19.82 8.25
CA ASP A 212 3.40 -19.03 9.41
C ASP A 212 3.50 -17.55 9.14
N LEU A 213 2.59 -16.78 9.72
CA LEU A 213 2.59 -15.32 9.67
C LEU A 213 2.65 -14.76 11.10
N TYR A 214 3.75 -14.07 11.41
CA TYR A 214 3.96 -13.43 12.71
C TYR A 214 3.81 -11.92 12.58
N PRO A 215 2.83 -11.28 13.25
CA PRO A 215 2.79 -9.83 13.36
C PRO A 215 4.05 -9.32 14.05
N LEU A 216 4.68 -8.27 13.50
CA LEU A 216 5.87 -7.67 14.07
C LEU A 216 5.52 -6.35 14.75
N GLN A 217 6.13 -6.10 15.90
CA GLN A 217 6.05 -4.83 16.63
C GLN A 217 7.03 -3.78 16.08
N ASN A 218 7.87 -4.16 15.12
CA ASN A 218 8.80 -3.23 14.48
C ASN A 218 8.03 -2.12 13.74
N SER A 219 8.47 -0.88 13.92
CA SER A 219 7.96 0.25 13.14
C SER A 219 8.43 0.16 11.69
N TRP A 220 7.55 0.46 10.76
CA TRP A 220 7.92 0.57 9.34
C TRP A 220 8.42 1.97 9.02
N THR A 221 9.72 2.18 9.12
CA THR A 221 10.38 3.49 9.03
C THR A 221 10.28 4.18 7.66
N GLN A 222 9.82 3.48 6.62
CA GLN A 222 9.62 4.04 5.28
C GLN A 222 8.21 4.58 5.05
N ALA A 223 7.26 4.26 5.92
CA ALA A 223 5.86 4.67 5.82
C ALA A 223 5.39 5.29 7.14
N GLY A 224 4.61 6.37 7.06
CA GLY A 224 4.08 7.02 8.25
C GLY A 224 3.74 8.48 8.06
N ALA A 225 3.24 9.10 9.12
CA ALA A 225 2.77 10.47 9.09
C ALA A 225 3.91 11.48 9.15
N GLY A 226 3.88 12.44 8.22
CA GLY A 226 4.84 13.52 8.15
C GLY A 226 6.28 13.09 7.84
N VAL A 227 7.12 14.06 7.56
CA VAL A 227 8.56 13.87 7.39
C VAL A 227 9.34 14.93 8.15
N ILE A 228 10.56 14.60 8.54
CA ILE A 228 11.54 15.53 9.10
C ILE A 228 12.79 15.49 8.23
N GLY A 229 13.40 16.65 8.02
CA GLY A 229 14.64 16.79 7.25
C GLY A 229 15.40 18.02 7.70
N GLU A 230 16.53 18.28 7.05
CA GLU A 230 17.48 19.34 7.37
C GLU A 230 17.57 20.33 6.21
N LEU A 231 17.79 21.59 6.52
CA LEU A 231 18.14 22.60 5.54
C LEU A 231 19.65 22.58 5.29
N GLU A 232 20.08 22.62 4.06
CA GLU A 232 21.52 22.71 3.72
C GLU A 232 22.15 23.99 4.26
N THR A 233 21.40 25.08 4.26
CA THR A 233 21.84 26.37 4.79
C THR A 233 20.81 26.87 5.81
N PRO A 234 21.24 27.22 7.03
CA PRO A 234 20.36 27.82 8.03
C PRO A 234 19.73 29.13 7.51
N GLU A 235 18.45 29.29 7.73
CA GLU A 235 17.71 30.51 7.44
C GLU A 235 16.87 30.93 8.64
N THR A 236 16.45 32.19 8.69
CA THR A 236 15.55 32.66 9.76
C THR A 236 14.15 32.07 9.56
N GLU A 237 13.39 31.94 10.65
CA GLU A 237 12.00 31.44 10.61
C GLU A 237 11.16 32.23 9.57
N LEU A 238 11.30 33.55 9.54
CA LEU A 238 10.55 34.39 8.62
C LEU A 238 10.94 34.17 7.14
N GLU A 239 12.21 33.95 6.85
CA GLU A 239 12.70 33.62 5.50
C GLU A 239 12.19 32.25 5.07
N PHE A 240 12.23 31.27 5.97
CA PHE A 240 11.69 29.94 5.73
C PHE A 240 10.21 29.98 5.41
N LEU A 241 9.38 30.67 6.21
CA LEU A 241 7.94 30.80 5.97
C LEU A 241 7.64 31.49 4.64
N LYS A 242 8.37 32.55 4.28
CA LYS A 242 8.24 33.22 2.99
C LYS A 242 8.59 32.29 1.83
N ARG A 243 9.63 31.48 1.99
CA ARG A 243 10.05 30.51 0.99
C ARG A 243 9.00 29.42 0.80
N ILE A 244 8.48 28.86 1.89
CA ILE A 244 7.38 27.86 1.84
C ILE A 244 6.16 28.46 1.12
N LYS A 245 5.72 29.64 1.51
CA LYS A 245 4.58 30.31 0.88
C LYS A 245 4.75 30.45 -0.64
N LYS A 246 5.93 30.85 -1.08
CA LYS A 246 6.26 30.98 -2.51
C LYS A 246 6.35 29.63 -3.22
N THR A 247 7.04 28.64 -2.62
CA THR A 247 7.33 27.35 -3.23
C THR A 247 6.08 26.47 -3.37
N LEU A 248 5.21 26.50 -2.36
CA LEU A 248 3.98 25.72 -2.34
C LEU A 248 2.76 26.50 -2.83
N SER A 249 2.94 27.74 -3.26
CA SER A 249 1.87 28.65 -3.74
C SER A 249 0.74 28.85 -2.71
N LEU A 250 1.08 28.88 -1.43
CA LEU A 250 0.12 29.01 -0.35
C LEU A 250 -0.33 30.50 -0.23
N ILE A 251 -1.64 30.73 -0.33
CA ILE A 251 -2.20 32.08 -0.32
C ILE A 251 -2.40 32.59 1.12
N HIS A 252 -2.66 31.70 2.05
CA HIS A 252 -3.13 32.01 3.40
C HIS A 252 -2.19 31.50 4.53
N ILE A 253 -0.89 31.70 4.39
CA ILE A 253 0.07 31.53 5.50
C ILE A 253 0.55 32.90 5.94
#